data_fcdb36967756c924c8e4132f54f7fb56
#
_entry.id   fcdb36967756c924c8e4132f54f7fb56
#
_cell.length_a   1.000
_cell.length_b   1.000
_cell.length_c   1.000
_cell.angle_alpha   90.00
_cell.angle_beta   90.00
_cell.angle_gamma   90.00
#
_symmetry.space_group_name_H-M   'P 1'
#
loop_
_entity.id
_entity.type
_entity.pdbx_description
1 polymer ?
#
loop_
_entity_poly.entity_id
_entity_poly.type
_entity_poly.pdbx_seq_one_letter_code
_entity_poly.pdbx_strand_id
1 'polypeptide(L)'
;CGPAAFITRARVVPLRNMGAAISPMNSFQILQGIESLAVRMDRHCSNAQAVAEFLEKHDAVSWVNYPGLKSHPDNKLVKKYMNGKASAIMSFGIKGGAKAGSSFIDKLKLIVRLVNIGDAKSLACHPASTTHRQLSKKELEAAGVPEDMVRLSIGIEHIDDIIAVSYTHLRAHETN
;
A
#
# COMPACT_ATOMS: atom_id res chain seq x y z
N CYS A 1 -14.95 35.26 -12.03
CA CYS A 1 -15.15 33.77 -12.10
C CYS A 1 -15.58 33.14 -10.73
N GLY A 2 -15.34 33.82 -9.60
CA GLY A 2 -15.76 33.38 -8.27
C GLY A 2 -15.49 31.88 -8.00
N PRO A 3 -16.45 31.12 -7.46
CA PRO A 3 -16.26 29.69 -7.13
C PRO A 3 -15.94 28.80 -8.34
N ALA A 4 -16.27 29.23 -9.57
CA ALA A 4 -15.98 28.49 -10.80
C ALA A 4 -14.60 28.82 -11.40
N ALA A 5 -13.78 29.65 -10.76
CA ALA A 5 -12.49 30.13 -11.31
C ALA A 5 -11.58 28.97 -11.76
N PHE A 6 -11.42 27.91 -10.95
CA PHE A 6 -10.59 26.78 -11.27
C PHE A 6 -11.08 26.03 -12.53
N ILE A 7 -12.37 25.69 -12.57
CA ILE A 7 -12.96 24.97 -13.70
C ILE A 7 -12.92 25.80 -14.98
N THR A 8 -13.21 27.11 -14.88
CA THR A 8 -13.13 28.03 -16.01
C THR A 8 -11.69 28.09 -16.54
N ARG A 9 -10.69 28.25 -15.67
CA ARG A 9 -9.29 28.27 -16.07
C ARG A 9 -8.87 26.94 -16.74
N ALA A 10 -9.26 25.80 -16.16
CA ALA A 10 -8.98 24.49 -16.73
C ALA A 10 -9.54 24.30 -18.14
N ARG A 11 -10.74 24.81 -18.40
CA ARG A 11 -11.39 24.73 -19.71
C ARG A 11 -10.80 25.69 -20.75
N VAL A 12 -10.61 26.96 -20.38
CA VAL A 12 -10.18 28.00 -21.36
C VAL A 12 -8.70 28.00 -21.65
N VAL A 13 -7.87 27.40 -20.83
CA VAL A 13 -6.40 27.39 -21.02
C VAL A 13 -5.90 25.98 -21.33
N PRO A 14 -5.73 25.06 -20.35
CA PRO A 14 -5.15 23.75 -20.69
C PRO A 14 -6.00 22.92 -21.63
N LEU A 15 -7.30 22.80 -21.42
CA LEU A 15 -8.16 22.01 -22.31
C LEU A 15 -8.20 22.60 -23.72
N ARG A 16 -8.38 23.91 -23.86
CA ARG A 16 -8.42 24.57 -25.16
C ARG A 16 -7.09 24.47 -25.91
N ASN A 17 -5.96 24.64 -25.23
CA ASN A 17 -4.64 24.71 -25.87
C ASN A 17 -4.07 23.33 -26.17
N MET A 18 -4.27 22.33 -25.29
CA MET A 18 -3.74 20.97 -25.44
C MET A 18 -4.75 19.97 -26.02
N GLY A 19 -6.04 20.28 -25.96
CA GLY A 19 -7.11 19.40 -26.44
C GLY A 19 -7.23 18.09 -25.67
N ALA A 20 -6.70 18.01 -24.44
CA ALA A 20 -6.69 16.80 -23.62
C ALA A 20 -8.09 16.47 -23.12
N ALA A 21 -8.79 15.60 -23.83
CA ALA A 21 -10.09 15.08 -23.45
C ALA A 21 -10.05 13.57 -23.26
N ILE A 22 -10.77 13.07 -22.25
CA ILE A 22 -10.88 11.62 -22.03
C ILE A 22 -11.69 10.98 -23.17
N SER A 23 -11.22 9.81 -23.66
CA SER A 23 -11.99 9.06 -24.66
C SER A 23 -13.24 8.43 -24.02
N PRO A 24 -14.32 8.21 -24.79
CA PRO A 24 -15.51 7.51 -24.28
C PRO A 24 -15.21 6.12 -23.73
N MET A 25 -14.31 5.37 -24.34
CA MET A 25 -13.90 4.04 -23.88
C MET A 25 -13.19 4.11 -22.52
N ASN A 26 -12.27 5.07 -22.33
CA ASN A 26 -11.61 5.26 -21.05
C ASN A 26 -12.59 5.68 -19.96
N SER A 27 -13.56 6.55 -20.30
CA SER A 27 -14.63 6.94 -19.37
C SER A 27 -15.47 5.74 -18.95
N PHE A 28 -15.84 4.88 -19.89
CA PHE A 28 -16.58 3.65 -19.61
C PHE A 28 -15.80 2.72 -18.68
N GLN A 29 -14.52 2.48 -18.94
CA GLN A 29 -13.66 1.63 -18.09
C GLN A 29 -13.50 2.20 -16.67
N ILE A 30 -13.37 3.51 -16.53
CA ILE A 30 -13.30 4.16 -15.22
C ILE A 30 -14.62 3.99 -14.46
N LEU A 31 -15.76 4.18 -15.13
CA LEU A 31 -17.08 3.98 -14.51
C LEU A 31 -17.26 2.54 -14.03
N GLN A 32 -16.88 1.53 -14.83
CA GLN A 32 -16.90 0.13 -14.42
C GLN A 32 -16.02 -0.12 -13.17
N GLY A 33 -14.86 0.50 -13.12
CA GLY A 33 -13.99 0.45 -11.95
C GLY A 33 -14.61 1.08 -10.69
N ILE A 34 -15.35 2.17 -10.86
CA ILE A 34 -16.03 2.88 -9.76
C ILE A 34 -17.22 2.07 -9.22
N GLU A 35 -18.01 1.43 -10.10
CA GLU A 35 -19.18 0.63 -9.70
C GLU A 35 -18.83 -0.49 -8.71
N SER A 36 -17.67 -1.12 -8.86
CA SER A 36 -17.19 -2.19 -7.97
C SER A 36 -16.31 -1.71 -6.81
N LEU A 37 -16.03 -0.40 -6.72
CA LEU A 37 -15.02 0.13 -5.77
C LEU A 37 -15.38 -0.15 -4.31
N ALA A 38 -16.63 0.03 -3.91
CA ALA A 38 -17.06 -0.18 -2.53
C ALA A 38 -16.81 -1.62 -2.07
N VAL A 39 -17.20 -2.60 -2.89
CA VAL A 39 -17.02 -4.03 -2.59
C VAL A 39 -15.53 -4.40 -2.54
N ARG A 40 -14.73 -3.88 -3.48
CA ARG A 40 -13.28 -4.10 -3.48
C ARG A 40 -12.63 -3.50 -2.24
N MET A 41 -13.00 -2.27 -1.87
CA MET A 41 -12.43 -1.61 -0.69
C MET A 41 -12.77 -2.33 0.62
N ASP A 42 -13.96 -2.89 0.73
CA ASP A 42 -14.33 -3.71 1.89
C ASP A 42 -13.43 -4.95 2.00
N ARG A 43 -13.17 -5.64 0.91
CA ARG A 43 -12.26 -6.79 0.86
C ARG A 43 -10.82 -6.37 1.14
N HIS A 44 -10.33 -5.30 0.52
CA HIS A 44 -9.00 -4.74 0.77
C HIS A 44 -8.78 -4.46 2.26
N CYS A 45 -9.72 -3.75 2.90
CA CYS A 45 -9.59 -3.37 4.29
C CYS A 45 -9.64 -4.59 5.23
N SER A 46 -10.52 -5.57 4.96
CA SER A 46 -10.61 -6.78 5.77
C SER A 46 -9.35 -7.64 5.66
N ASN A 47 -8.82 -7.81 4.45
CA ASN A 47 -7.57 -8.54 4.22
C ASN A 47 -6.38 -7.82 4.87
N ALA A 48 -6.28 -6.50 4.71
CA ALA A 48 -5.20 -5.72 5.30
C ALA A 48 -5.23 -5.77 6.83
N GLN A 49 -6.40 -5.74 7.45
CA GLN A 49 -6.53 -5.89 8.90
C GLN A 49 -5.99 -7.25 9.37
N ALA A 50 -6.39 -8.34 8.72
CA ALA A 50 -5.94 -9.68 9.07
C ALA A 50 -4.42 -9.86 8.87
N VAL A 51 -3.87 -9.34 7.77
CA VAL A 51 -2.42 -9.37 7.52
C VAL A 51 -1.65 -8.56 8.56
N ALA A 52 -2.13 -7.37 8.93
CA ALA A 52 -1.49 -6.54 9.94
C ALA A 52 -1.47 -7.21 11.32
N GLU A 53 -2.58 -7.85 11.72
CA GLU A 53 -2.68 -8.60 12.97
C GLU A 53 -1.80 -9.86 12.99
N PHE A 54 -1.60 -10.48 11.85
CA PHE A 54 -0.66 -11.58 11.68
C PHE A 54 0.79 -11.10 11.81
N LEU A 55 1.16 -10.02 11.11
CA LEU A 55 2.51 -9.45 11.12
C LEU A 55 2.90 -8.93 12.51
N GLU A 56 1.96 -8.31 13.24
CA GLU A 56 2.19 -7.79 14.59
C GLU A 56 2.62 -8.88 15.59
N LYS A 57 2.20 -10.13 15.34
CA LYS A 57 2.50 -11.29 16.21
C LYS A 57 3.68 -12.12 15.73
N HIS A 58 4.24 -11.81 14.57
CA HIS A 58 5.29 -12.64 13.96
C HIS A 58 6.68 -12.29 14.49
N ASP A 59 7.45 -13.28 14.95
CA ASP A 59 8.77 -13.09 15.59
C ASP A 59 9.81 -12.41 14.70
N ALA A 60 9.76 -12.61 13.37
CA ALA A 60 10.65 -11.97 12.40
C ALA A 60 10.32 -10.49 12.13
N VAL A 61 9.20 -9.98 12.63
CA VAL A 61 8.77 -8.60 12.44
C VAL A 61 9.19 -7.75 13.64
N SER A 62 9.74 -6.57 13.38
CA SER A 62 10.20 -5.63 14.42
C SER A 62 9.14 -4.59 14.78
N TRP A 63 8.36 -4.15 13.81
CA TRP A 63 7.27 -3.18 13.97
C TRP A 63 6.27 -3.29 12.82
N VAL A 64 5.04 -2.85 13.05
CA VAL A 64 4.00 -2.74 12.02
C VAL A 64 3.37 -1.35 12.12
N ASN A 65 3.28 -0.65 11.00
CA ASN A 65 2.60 0.63 10.86
C ASN A 65 1.32 0.44 10.04
N TYR A 66 0.20 0.25 10.74
CA TYR A 66 -1.13 0.14 10.16
C TYR A 66 -2.17 0.71 11.13
N PRO A 67 -2.87 1.79 10.78
CA PRO A 67 -3.78 2.47 11.69
C PRO A 67 -5.00 1.65 12.13
N GLY A 68 -5.28 0.53 11.46
CA GLY A 68 -6.31 -0.43 11.86
C GLY A 68 -5.97 -1.24 13.12
N LEU A 69 -4.70 -1.35 13.49
CA LEU A 69 -4.27 -2.06 14.70
C LEU A 69 -4.66 -1.28 15.95
N LYS A 70 -5.09 -2.00 17.00
CA LYS A 70 -5.45 -1.39 18.29
C LYS A 70 -4.26 -0.71 18.98
N SER A 71 -3.05 -1.20 18.72
CA SER A 71 -1.77 -0.67 19.20
C SER A 71 -1.37 0.64 18.55
N HIS A 72 -1.91 0.94 17.34
CA HIS A 72 -1.52 2.14 16.60
C HIS A 72 -2.08 3.42 17.23
N PRO A 73 -1.29 4.50 17.39
CA PRO A 73 -1.72 5.73 18.07
C PRO A 73 -2.95 6.37 17.40
N ASP A 74 -3.07 6.28 16.07
CA ASP A 74 -4.16 6.89 15.29
C ASP A 74 -5.39 5.98 15.11
N ASN A 75 -5.46 4.81 15.77
CA ASN A 75 -6.60 3.89 15.64
C ASN A 75 -7.94 4.56 15.96
N LYS A 76 -7.96 5.49 16.93
CA LYS A 76 -9.16 6.27 17.25
C LYS A 76 -9.62 7.16 16.09
N LEU A 77 -8.67 7.70 15.32
CA LEU A 77 -8.97 8.54 14.15
C LEU A 77 -9.56 7.71 13.01
N VAL A 78 -9.07 6.48 12.78
CA VAL A 78 -9.67 5.55 11.83
C VAL A 78 -11.13 5.27 12.14
N LYS A 79 -11.45 5.04 13.41
CA LYS A 79 -12.85 4.86 13.83
C LYS A 79 -13.71 6.09 13.59
N LYS A 80 -13.15 7.27 13.86
CA LYS A 80 -13.86 8.55 13.73
C LYS A 80 -14.10 8.97 12.29
N TYR A 81 -13.09 8.82 11.42
CA TYR A 81 -13.10 9.41 10.08
C TYR A 81 -13.26 8.37 8.94
N MET A 82 -12.92 7.11 9.19
CA MET A 82 -12.86 6.06 8.16
C MET A 82 -13.79 4.89 8.47
N ASN A 83 -14.73 5.06 9.39
CA ASN A 83 -15.69 4.04 9.81
C ASN A 83 -15.02 2.69 10.19
N GLY A 84 -13.83 2.75 10.78
CA GLY A 84 -13.07 1.57 11.20
C GLY A 84 -12.30 0.84 10.10
N LYS A 85 -12.31 1.34 8.84
CA LYS A 85 -11.64 0.72 7.68
C LYS A 85 -10.37 1.47 7.33
N ALA A 86 -9.21 0.95 7.71
CA ALA A 86 -7.92 1.67 7.67
C ALA A 86 -7.16 1.58 6.33
N SER A 87 -7.84 1.29 5.20
CA SER A 87 -7.24 1.12 3.87
C SER A 87 -6.51 -0.23 3.66
N ALA A 88 -5.86 -0.36 2.49
CA ALA A 88 -5.11 -1.56 2.09
C ALA A 88 -3.60 -1.42 2.26
N ILE A 89 -3.13 -0.24 2.64
CA ILE A 89 -1.70 0.07 2.70
C ILE A 89 -1.18 -0.07 4.11
N MET A 90 -0.08 -0.77 4.24
CA MET A 90 0.67 -0.89 5.50
C MET A 90 2.17 -0.92 5.23
N SER A 91 2.95 -0.68 6.26
CA SER A 91 4.39 -0.94 6.26
C SER A 91 4.79 -1.67 7.53
N PHE A 92 5.86 -2.44 7.44
CA PHE A 92 6.42 -3.17 8.57
C PHE A 92 7.93 -3.31 8.42
N GLY A 93 8.62 -3.51 9.53
CA GLY A 93 10.05 -3.77 9.57
C GLY A 93 10.35 -5.25 9.70
N ILE A 94 11.35 -5.75 8.96
CA ILE A 94 11.87 -7.12 9.09
C ILE A 94 13.16 -7.09 9.89
N LYS A 95 13.27 -7.94 10.90
CA LYS A 95 14.53 -8.16 11.63
C LYS A 95 15.63 -8.61 10.67
N GLY A 96 16.80 -7.97 10.73
CA GLY A 96 17.89 -8.20 9.79
C GLY A 96 18.11 -7.07 8.76
N GLY A 97 17.34 -5.99 8.86
CA GLY A 97 17.55 -4.74 8.13
C GLY A 97 17.32 -4.84 6.62
N ALA A 98 17.98 -3.96 5.85
CA ALA A 98 17.79 -3.81 4.41
C ALA A 98 17.98 -5.12 3.62
N LYS A 99 18.94 -5.94 4.00
CA LYS A 99 19.24 -7.21 3.33
C LYS A 99 18.09 -8.22 3.50
N ALA A 100 17.51 -8.29 4.68
CA ALA A 100 16.37 -9.14 4.97
C ALA A 100 15.12 -8.67 4.22
N GLY A 101 14.85 -7.36 4.21
CA GLY A 101 13.74 -6.76 3.47
C GLY A 101 13.81 -7.01 1.96
N SER A 102 14.99 -6.83 1.35
CA SER A 102 15.20 -7.12 -0.07
C SER A 102 15.00 -8.61 -0.38
N SER A 103 15.62 -9.49 0.42
CA SER A 103 15.51 -10.94 0.23
C SER A 103 14.07 -11.45 0.42
N PHE A 104 13.31 -10.88 1.35
CA PHE A 104 11.89 -11.18 1.51
C PHE A 104 11.12 -10.92 0.21
N ILE A 105 11.29 -9.73 -0.38
CA ILE A 105 10.59 -9.34 -1.60
C ILE A 105 10.99 -10.21 -2.79
N ASP A 106 12.26 -10.55 -2.94
CA ASP A 106 12.74 -11.37 -4.06
C ASP A 106 12.19 -12.80 -4.04
N LYS A 107 11.78 -13.30 -2.89
CA LYS A 107 11.19 -14.64 -2.71
C LYS A 107 9.68 -14.68 -2.90
N LEU A 108 8.98 -13.55 -2.90
CA LEU A 108 7.52 -13.49 -3.02
C LEU A 108 7.04 -14.07 -4.36
N LYS A 109 6.05 -14.97 -4.32
CA LYS A 109 5.46 -15.61 -5.52
C LYS A 109 4.06 -15.09 -5.85
N LEU A 110 3.18 -14.98 -4.85
CA LEU A 110 1.82 -14.47 -5.03
C LEU A 110 1.80 -12.94 -5.04
N ILE A 111 2.52 -12.33 -4.10
CA ILE A 111 2.58 -10.88 -3.94
C ILE A 111 3.54 -10.32 -4.99
N VAL A 112 3.05 -9.43 -5.83
CA VAL A 112 3.81 -8.88 -6.96
C VAL A 112 4.71 -7.74 -6.48
N ARG A 113 5.97 -7.74 -6.94
CA ARG A 113 6.91 -6.64 -6.70
C ARG A 113 6.54 -5.44 -7.58
N LEU A 114 5.73 -4.55 -7.04
CA LEU A 114 5.24 -3.36 -7.74
C LEU A 114 4.86 -2.27 -6.74
N VAL A 115 4.93 -1.01 -7.17
CA VAL A 115 4.46 0.15 -6.41
C VAL A 115 3.14 0.63 -7.00
N ASN A 116 2.04 0.37 -6.30
CA ASN A 116 0.72 0.86 -6.64
C ASN A 116 -0.16 0.91 -5.38
N ILE A 117 -1.39 1.41 -5.52
CA ILE A 117 -2.41 1.48 -4.46
C ILE A 117 -3.75 1.03 -5.06
N GLY A 118 -4.45 0.11 -4.37
CA GLY A 118 -5.78 -0.33 -4.77
C GLY A 118 -5.82 -1.29 -5.96
N ASP A 119 -4.69 -1.90 -6.30
CA ASP A 119 -4.64 -3.01 -7.24
C ASP A 119 -5.36 -4.23 -6.66
N ALA A 120 -6.09 -4.98 -7.49
CA ALA A 120 -6.74 -6.22 -7.07
C ALA A 120 -5.74 -7.27 -6.58
N LYS A 121 -4.48 -7.21 -7.02
CA LYS A 121 -3.39 -8.05 -6.56
C LYS A 121 -2.68 -7.42 -5.36
N SER A 122 -2.23 -8.26 -4.45
CA SER A 122 -1.32 -7.85 -3.39
C SER A 122 0.04 -7.48 -3.94
N LEU A 123 0.57 -6.34 -3.50
CA LEU A 123 1.82 -5.77 -3.98
C LEU A 123 2.77 -5.52 -2.82
N ALA A 124 4.06 -5.69 -3.08
CA ALA A 124 5.12 -5.37 -2.12
C ALA A 124 6.24 -4.54 -2.75
N CYS A 125 6.81 -3.65 -1.99
CA CYS A 125 8.06 -2.99 -2.35
C CYS A 125 8.95 -2.78 -1.12
N HIS A 126 10.25 -2.69 -1.37
CA HIS A 126 11.26 -2.28 -0.38
C HIS A 126 11.70 -0.87 -0.73
N PRO A 127 11.15 0.17 -0.08
CA PRO A 127 11.34 1.56 -0.52
C PRO A 127 12.80 1.99 -0.56
N ALA A 128 13.61 1.60 0.41
CA ALA A 128 15.02 1.97 0.48
C ALA A 128 15.85 1.46 -0.73
N SER A 129 15.50 0.31 -1.33
CA SER A 129 16.20 -0.21 -2.51
C SER A 129 15.52 0.14 -3.84
N THR A 130 14.35 0.75 -3.83
CA THR A 130 13.56 1.05 -5.04
C THR A 130 13.24 2.53 -5.18
N THR A 131 12.14 2.98 -4.61
CA THR A 131 11.62 4.36 -4.78
C THR A 131 12.47 5.44 -4.11
N HIS A 132 13.27 5.08 -3.11
CA HIS A 132 14.12 6.01 -2.33
C HIS A 132 15.62 5.66 -2.44
N ARG A 133 15.99 4.88 -3.44
CA ARG A 133 17.39 4.38 -3.62
C ARG A 133 18.44 5.47 -3.69
N GLN A 134 18.08 6.68 -4.12
CA GLN A 134 18.98 7.82 -4.24
C GLN A 134 19.25 8.53 -2.91
N LEU A 135 18.50 8.22 -1.85
CA LEU A 135 18.66 8.85 -0.54
C LEU A 135 19.74 8.15 0.28
N SER A 136 20.50 8.94 1.02
CA SER A 136 21.41 8.46 2.06
C SER A 136 20.62 7.91 3.25
N LYS A 137 21.27 7.12 4.10
CA LYS A 137 20.66 6.56 5.31
C LYS A 137 20.00 7.62 6.22
N LYS A 138 20.65 8.77 6.40
CA LYS A 138 20.11 9.88 7.19
C LYS A 138 18.86 10.51 6.55
N GLU A 139 18.86 10.63 5.24
CA GLU A 139 17.70 11.14 4.49
C GLU A 139 16.53 10.15 4.51
N LEU A 140 16.80 8.84 4.44
CA LEU A 140 15.78 7.79 4.60
C LEU A 140 15.13 7.87 5.99
N GLU A 141 15.92 7.96 7.04
CA GLU A 141 15.43 8.11 8.42
C GLU A 141 14.59 9.39 8.58
N ALA A 142 15.05 10.51 8.03
CA ALA A 142 14.33 11.79 8.06
C ALA A 142 13.01 11.73 7.27
N ALA A 143 12.96 10.94 6.20
CA ALA A 143 11.75 10.71 5.41
C ALA A 143 10.79 9.67 6.04
N GLY A 144 11.14 9.08 7.19
CA GLY A 144 10.34 8.03 7.82
C GLY A 144 10.34 6.70 7.05
N VAL A 145 11.41 6.42 6.31
CA VAL A 145 11.60 5.21 5.50
C VAL A 145 12.84 4.46 6.01
N PRO A 146 12.76 3.76 7.15
CA PRO A 146 13.89 3.00 7.65
C PRO A 146 14.30 1.87 6.69
N GLU A 147 15.57 1.47 6.73
CA GLU A 147 16.16 0.50 5.79
C GLU A 147 15.52 -0.90 5.85
N ASP A 148 14.89 -1.26 6.97
CA ASP A 148 14.19 -2.53 7.17
C ASP A 148 12.73 -2.51 6.70
N MET A 149 12.24 -1.35 6.19
CA MET A 149 10.85 -1.17 5.81
C MET A 149 10.46 -1.99 4.58
N VAL A 150 9.42 -2.78 4.71
CA VAL A 150 8.63 -3.33 3.60
C VAL A 150 7.27 -2.65 3.58
N ARG A 151 6.85 -2.18 2.41
CA ARG A 151 5.51 -1.65 2.18
C ARG A 151 4.67 -2.67 1.44
N LEU A 152 3.47 -2.92 1.95
CA LEU A 152 2.45 -3.76 1.30
C LEU A 152 1.26 -2.92 0.85
N SER A 153 0.70 -3.29 -0.30
CA SER A 153 -0.64 -2.93 -0.75
C SER A 153 -1.42 -4.22 -0.89
N ILE A 154 -2.30 -4.49 0.06
CA ILE A 154 -3.03 -5.76 0.15
C ILE A 154 -4.17 -5.77 -0.85
N GLY A 155 -4.25 -6.83 -1.65
CA GLY A 155 -5.27 -7.05 -2.67
C GLY A 155 -6.54 -7.72 -2.14
N ILE A 156 -7.30 -8.27 -3.09
CA ILE A 156 -8.60 -8.92 -2.82
C ILE A 156 -8.54 -10.45 -2.91
N GLU A 157 -7.36 -11.03 -3.00
CA GLU A 157 -7.14 -12.48 -3.00
C GLU A 157 -7.70 -13.14 -1.72
N HIS A 158 -7.74 -14.47 -1.69
CA HIS A 158 -8.13 -15.17 -0.46
C HIS A 158 -7.12 -14.88 0.65
N ILE A 159 -7.62 -14.56 1.83
CA ILE A 159 -6.76 -14.11 2.95
C ILE A 159 -5.76 -15.18 3.37
N ASP A 160 -6.16 -16.45 3.37
CA ASP A 160 -5.27 -17.54 3.77
C ASP A 160 -4.09 -17.69 2.82
N ASP A 161 -4.28 -17.44 1.52
CA ASP A 161 -3.20 -17.45 0.53
C ASP A 161 -2.20 -16.32 0.77
N ILE A 162 -2.68 -15.11 1.08
CA ILE A 162 -1.82 -13.97 1.40
C ILE A 162 -1.00 -14.24 2.67
N ILE A 163 -1.63 -14.79 3.72
CA ILE A 163 -0.97 -15.11 4.99
C ILE A 163 0.03 -16.26 4.79
N ALA A 164 -0.34 -17.32 4.10
CA ALA A 164 0.54 -18.48 3.86
C ALA A 164 1.82 -18.08 3.13
N VAL A 165 1.71 -17.23 2.12
CA VAL A 165 2.88 -16.71 1.38
C VAL A 165 3.73 -15.81 2.28
N SER A 166 3.12 -14.91 3.04
CA SER A 166 3.84 -14.03 3.98
C SER A 166 4.57 -14.85 5.05
N TYR A 167 3.93 -15.87 5.63
CA TYR A 167 4.50 -16.75 6.62
C TYR A 167 5.71 -17.54 6.09
N THR A 168 5.56 -18.17 4.91
CA THR A 168 6.63 -18.99 4.30
C THR A 168 7.89 -18.15 4.06
N HIS A 169 7.75 -16.91 3.63
CA HIS A 169 8.88 -16.06 3.29
C HIS A 169 9.50 -15.37 4.50
N LEU A 170 8.74 -15.09 5.55
CA LEU A 170 9.28 -14.60 6.81
C LEU A 170 10.12 -15.68 7.52
N ARG A 171 9.68 -16.95 7.54
CA ARG A 171 10.46 -18.07 8.12
C ARG A 171 11.75 -18.38 7.37
N ALA A 172 11.79 -18.19 6.07
CA ALA A 172 12.99 -18.47 5.28
C ALA A 172 14.19 -17.54 5.62
N HIS A 173 13.98 -16.53 6.45
CA HIS A 173 15.05 -15.67 6.99
C HIS A 173 15.63 -16.15 8.33
N GLU A 174 14.93 -17.04 9.04
CA GLU A 174 15.38 -17.57 10.33
C GLU A 174 16.39 -18.74 10.18
N THR A 175 16.50 -19.30 8.96
CA THR A 175 17.27 -20.52 8.67
C THR A 175 18.56 -20.31 7.87
N ASN A 176 19.00 -19.05 7.65
CA ASN A 176 20.29 -18.76 6.96
C ASN A 176 21.23 -17.94 7.82
#